data_988a57c78dfce11d5a9362e76e1831cb
#
_entry.id   988a57c78dfce11d5a9362e76e1831cb
#
_cell.length_a   1.000
_cell.length_b   1.000
_cell.length_c   1.000
_cell.angle_alpha   90.00
_cell.angle_beta   90.00
_cell.angle_gamma   90.00
#
_symmetry.space_group_name_H-M   'P 1'
#
loop_
_entity.id
_entity.type
_entity.pdbx_description
1 polymer ?
#
loop_
_entity_poly.entity_id
_entity_poly.type
_entity_poly.pdbx_seq_one_letter_code
_entity_poly.pdbx_strand_id
1 'polypeptide(L)'
;MRIRCSRLERFAGNSEPSFVFPTAIATASSSAGKAVGTRPSVPTKPGGLTNSSLVSKRGIDDLDFHIGHEAYANSKSYQVHQPIRHGIVENWDLMERFWEQCIFKYLRAEPEENFFMLTEPPLNPPENREATAEIMFESFNIKGLYIAVQAVLALAASWTSNKVTDRTLTGTVVDSGDGVTHVIPVAEGYVIGSAIKHIPLAGRDITYFVQQLLRER
;
A
#
# COMPACT_ATOMS: atom_id res chain seq x y z
N MET A 1 -4.08 6.01 -18.79
CA MET A 1 -4.98 5.31 -17.87
C MET A 1 -4.37 3.94 -17.54
N ARG A 2 -3.78 3.76 -16.39
CA ARG A 2 -3.24 2.46 -15.97
C ARG A 2 -4.16 1.88 -14.90
N ILE A 3 -4.98 0.92 -15.28
CA ILE A 3 -5.83 0.15 -14.37
C ILE A 3 -4.98 -1.00 -13.83
N ARG A 4 -4.34 -0.82 -12.68
CA ARG A 4 -3.70 -1.93 -11.97
C ARG A 4 -3.72 -1.65 -10.48
N CYS A 5 -4.21 -2.60 -9.70
CA CYS A 5 -4.00 -2.69 -8.27
C CYS A 5 -2.52 -3.07 -8.03
N SER A 6 -1.62 -2.15 -8.34
CA SER A 6 -0.17 -2.35 -8.23
C SER A 6 0.43 -1.23 -7.40
N ARG A 7 1.28 -1.61 -6.47
CA ARG A 7 2.06 -0.70 -5.65
C ARG A 7 3.30 -0.26 -6.41
N LEU A 8 3.63 1.01 -6.28
CA LEU A 8 4.83 1.61 -6.85
C LEU A 8 5.81 1.85 -5.72
N GLU A 9 7.00 1.26 -5.82
CA GLU A 9 8.06 1.40 -4.83
C GLU A 9 9.27 2.09 -5.48
N ARG A 10 9.74 3.19 -4.87
CA ARG A 10 10.91 3.93 -5.37
C ARG A 10 11.54 4.81 -4.30
N PHE A 11 12.81 5.14 -4.50
CA PHE A 11 13.45 6.24 -3.79
C PHE A 11 13.06 7.59 -4.40
N ALA A 12 12.98 8.63 -3.56
CA ALA A 12 12.74 9.99 -4.03
C ALA A 12 13.87 10.45 -4.98
N GLY A 13 13.50 11.18 -6.03
CA GLY A 13 14.44 11.62 -7.06
C GLY A 13 14.52 10.71 -8.28
N ASN A 14 14.07 9.47 -8.23
CA ASN A 14 13.99 8.64 -9.42
C ASN A 14 12.85 9.12 -10.34
N SER A 15 13.09 9.13 -11.66
CA SER A 15 12.08 9.50 -12.66
C SER A 15 10.94 8.47 -12.75
N GLU A 16 11.27 7.20 -12.56
CA GLU A 16 10.33 6.08 -12.64
C GLU A 16 10.38 5.22 -11.37
N PRO A 17 9.29 4.50 -11.05
CA PRO A 17 9.29 3.55 -9.96
C PRO A 17 10.25 2.39 -10.24
N SER A 18 11.04 1.99 -9.24
CA SER A 18 11.97 0.86 -9.35
C SER A 18 11.22 -0.46 -9.42
N PHE A 19 10.11 -0.57 -8.71
CA PHE A 19 9.30 -1.77 -8.65
C PHE A 19 7.82 -1.45 -8.81
N VAL A 20 7.12 -2.30 -9.58
CA VAL A 20 5.67 -2.23 -9.82
C VAL A 20 5.11 -3.64 -9.72
N PHE A 21 4.38 -3.93 -8.65
CA PHE A 21 3.79 -5.25 -8.44
C PHE A 21 2.41 -5.16 -7.75
N PRO A 22 1.56 -6.18 -7.90
CA PRO A 22 0.25 -6.21 -7.26
C PRO A 22 0.37 -6.32 -5.73
N THR A 23 -0.58 -5.72 -5.00
CA THR A 23 -0.69 -5.87 -3.55
C THR A 23 -1.33 -7.22 -3.24
N ALA A 24 -0.52 -8.27 -3.32
CA ALA A 24 -0.91 -9.65 -3.05
C ALA A 24 0.17 -10.32 -2.22
N ILE A 25 -0.23 -11.16 -1.28
CA ILE A 25 0.64 -11.94 -0.41
C ILE A 25 0.20 -13.40 -0.43
N ALA A 26 1.15 -14.31 -0.60
CA ALA A 26 0.92 -15.74 -0.56
C ALA A 26 1.56 -16.32 0.70
N THR A 27 0.74 -16.96 1.55
CA THR A 27 1.17 -17.58 2.81
C THR A 27 0.93 -19.08 2.77
N ALA A 28 1.73 -19.85 3.50
CA ALA A 28 1.50 -21.28 3.67
C ALA A 28 0.17 -21.51 4.41
N SER A 29 -0.61 -22.49 4.00
CA SER A 29 -1.96 -22.75 4.53
C SER A 29 -2.00 -23.07 6.05
N SER A 30 -0.87 -23.38 6.68
CA SER A 30 -0.76 -23.58 8.13
C SER A 30 -0.72 -22.30 8.95
N SER A 31 -0.45 -21.16 8.35
CA SER A 31 -0.37 -19.86 9.05
C SER A 31 -1.68 -19.07 9.03
N ALA A 32 -2.62 -19.42 8.13
CA ALA A 32 -3.92 -18.77 8.04
C ALA A 32 -4.92 -19.19 9.17
N GLY A 33 -4.58 -20.23 9.95
CA GLY A 33 -5.46 -20.77 11.01
C GLY A 33 -5.14 -20.33 12.44
N LYS A 34 -4.20 -19.42 12.65
CA LYS A 34 -3.86 -18.86 13.97
C LYS A 34 -4.06 -17.34 14.02
N ALA A 35 -5.21 -16.88 13.62
CA ALA A 35 -5.70 -15.56 13.99
C ALA A 35 -6.69 -15.72 15.13
N VAL A 36 -6.48 -14.98 16.17
CA VAL A 36 -7.17 -14.87 17.47
C VAL A 36 -6.39 -15.57 18.59
N GLY A 37 -5.25 -15.02 18.88
CA GLY A 37 -4.60 -15.14 20.17
C GLY A 37 -4.33 -13.72 20.66
N THR A 38 -5.09 -13.30 21.66
CA THR A 38 -4.89 -12.14 22.52
C THR A 38 -3.40 -11.79 22.62
N ARG A 39 -3.03 -10.53 22.25
CA ARG A 39 -1.70 -9.99 22.54
C ARG A 39 -1.26 -10.38 23.96
N PRO A 40 -0.14 -11.07 24.16
CA PRO A 40 0.41 -11.19 25.48
C PRO A 40 0.86 -9.79 25.93
N SER A 41 0.30 -9.31 27.03
CA SER A 41 0.77 -8.13 27.72
C SER A 41 2.28 -8.28 28.00
N VAL A 42 3.08 -7.42 27.37
CA VAL A 42 4.54 -7.35 27.59
C VAL A 42 4.81 -6.93 29.03
N PRO A 43 5.53 -7.72 29.84
CA PRO A 43 5.98 -7.24 31.14
C PRO A 43 7.10 -6.23 30.92
N THR A 44 6.86 -5.01 31.33
CA THR A 44 7.86 -3.95 31.44
C THR A 44 9.03 -4.40 32.32
N LYS A 45 10.19 -4.63 31.72
CA LYS A 45 11.48 -4.63 32.42
C LYS A 45 12.38 -3.56 31.79
N PRO A 46 12.98 -2.69 32.60
CA PRO A 46 13.90 -1.67 32.11
C PRO A 46 15.29 -2.27 31.88
N GLY A 47 15.88 -1.97 30.75
CA GLY A 47 17.29 -2.23 30.44
C GLY A 47 17.54 -3.49 29.61
N GLY A 48 17.67 -3.34 28.32
CA GLY A 48 18.16 -4.38 27.42
C GLY A 48 18.34 -3.82 26.02
N LEU A 49 19.57 -3.85 25.54
CA LEU A 49 20.00 -3.46 24.20
C LEU A 49 19.00 -3.87 23.14
N THR A 50 18.58 -2.92 22.36
CA THR A 50 17.72 -3.09 21.19
C THR A 50 18.36 -4.04 20.20
N ASN A 51 17.74 -5.19 19.98
CA ASN A 51 18.14 -6.22 19.01
C ASN A 51 17.83 -5.81 17.55
N SER A 52 18.03 -4.55 17.16
CA SER A 52 17.92 -4.11 15.77
C SER A 52 18.94 -4.79 14.83
N SER A 53 20.02 -5.31 15.39
CA SER A 53 21.03 -6.04 14.62
C SER A 53 20.68 -7.52 14.30
N LEU A 54 19.59 -8.05 14.85
CA LEU A 54 19.19 -9.46 14.60
C LEU A 54 18.25 -9.60 13.41
N VAL A 55 17.49 -8.57 13.07
CA VAL A 55 16.62 -8.57 11.88
C VAL A 55 17.45 -8.49 10.60
N SER A 56 18.55 -7.77 10.61
CA SER A 56 19.48 -7.65 9.47
C SER A 56 20.28 -8.93 9.17
N LYS A 57 20.30 -9.93 10.09
CA LYS A 57 21.08 -11.18 9.92
C LYS A 57 20.25 -12.41 9.60
N ARG A 58 18.91 -12.36 9.68
CA ARG A 58 18.06 -13.39 9.09
C ARG A 58 17.97 -13.09 7.60
N GLY A 59 18.58 -13.95 6.80
CA GLY A 59 18.54 -13.81 5.35
C GLY A 59 17.10 -13.62 4.87
N ILE A 60 16.88 -12.60 4.07
CA ILE A 60 15.58 -12.19 3.48
C ILE A 60 14.95 -13.35 2.67
N ASP A 61 15.75 -14.36 2.35
CA ASP A 61 15.35 -15.54 1.58
C ASP A 61 14.59 -16.60 2.42
N ASP A 62 14.51 -16.44 3.74
CA ASP A 62 13.91 -17.43 4.67
C ASP A 62 12.49 -17.02 5.15
N LEU A 63 11.85 -16.08 4.45
CA LEU A 63 10.48 -15.70 4.75
C LEU A 63 9.51 -16.69 4.11
N ASP A 64 8.69 -17.36 4.94
CA ASP A 64 7.69 -18.36 4.53
C ASP A 64 6.50 -17.78 3.72
N PHE A 65 6.70 -16.65 3.03
CA PHE A 65 5.65 -16.02 2.25
C PHE A 65 6.24 -15.23 1.06
N HIS A 66 5.41 -15.04 0.04
CA HIS A 66 5.77 -14.34 -1.20
C HIS A 66 4.83 -13.15 -1.44
N ILE A 67 5.33 -12.06 -2.04
CA ILE A 67 4.51 -10.90 -2.39
C ILE A 67 4.51 -10.62 -3.90
N GLY A 68 3.54 -9.81 -4.32
CA GLY A 68 3.47 -9.31 -5.69
C GLY A 68 3.30 -10.41 -6.73
N HIS A 69 4.12 -10.40 -7.76
CA HIS A 69 4.07 -11.39 -8.83
C HIS A 69 4.50 -12.78 -8.37
N GLU A 70 5.45 -12.85 -7.42
CA GLU A 70 5.88 -14.12 -6.83
C GLU A 70 4.74 -14.83 -6.08
N ALA A 71 3.83 -14.07 -5.45
CA ALA A 71 2.66 -14.63 -4.79
C ALA A 71 1.75 -15.37 -5.77
N TYR A 72 1.52 -14.82 -6.95
CA TYR A 72 0.73 -15.49 -7.99
C TYR A 72 1.47 -16.68 -8.63
N ALA A 73 2.77 -16.56 -8.82
CA ALA A 73 3.58 -17.66 -9.36
C ALA A 73 3.54 -18.91 -8.46
N ASN A 74 3.50 -18.70 -7.14
CA ASN A 74 3.45 -19.75 -6.12
C ASN A 74 2.03 -20.14 -5.68
N SER A 75 0.99 -19.68 -6.37
CA SER A 75 -0.43 -19.92 -6.02
C SER A 75 -0.86 -21.39 -5.97
N LYS A 76 -0.06 -22.31 -6.53
CA LYS A 76 -0.30 -23.75 -6.45
C LYS A 76 0.01 -24.34 -5.07
N SER A 77 0.98 -23.77 -4.36
CA SER A 77 1.49 -24.26 -3.07
C SER A 77 1.14 -23.36 -1.90
N TYR A 78 0.77 -22.11 -2.18
CA TYR A 78 0.46 -21.08 -1.19
C TYR A 78 -0.92 -20.48 -1.44
N GLN A 79 -1.59 -20.09 -0.36
CA GLN A 79 -2.85 -19.38 -0.45
C GLN A 79 -2.57 -17.88 -0.68
N VAL A 80 -3.14 -17.33 -1.77
CA VAL A 80 -2.98 -15.91 -2.13
C VAL A 80 -4.07 -15.08 -1.47
N HIS A 81 -3.65 -14.06 -0.75
CA HIS A 81 -4.51 -13.08 -0.09
C HIS A 81 -4.27 -11.68 -0.64
N GLN A 82 -5.28 -10.85 -0.59
CA GLN A 82 -5.21 -9.43 -0.90
C GLN A 82 -5.51 -8.64 0.38
N PRO A 83 -4.52 -8.01 1.03
CA PRO A 83 -4.72 -7.29 2.28
C PRO A 83 -5.53 -6.00 2.11
N ILE A 84 -5.68 -5.51 0.87
CA ILE A 84 -6.45 -4.32 0.53
C ILE A 84 -7.67 -4.73 -0.30
N ARG A 85 -8.85 -4.26 0.11
CA ARG A 85 -10.10 -4.34 -0.65
C ARG A 85 -10.75 -2.98 -0.79
N HIS A 86 -11.28 -2.69 -1.97
CA HIS A 86 -11.92 -1.41 -2.28
C HIS A 86 -11.10 -0.18 -1.85
N GLY A 87 -9.76 -0.29 -1.95
CA GLY A 87 -8.81 0.76 -1.59
C GLY A 87 -8.49 0.87 -0.09
N ILE A 88 -9.11 0.06 0.77
CA ILE A 88 -8.94 0.09 2.23
C ILE A 88 -8.22 -1.18 2.70
N VAL A 89 -7.34 -1.03 3.69
CA VAL A 89 -6.66 -2.18 4.32
C VAL A 89 -7.66 -2.92 5.21
N GLU A 90 -7.91 -4.19 4.92
CA GLU A 90 -8.78 -5.08 5.72
C GLU A 90 -7.98 -5.98 6.67
N ASN A 91 -6.75 -6.30 6.31
CA ASN A 91 -5.90 -7.18 7.12
C ASN A 91 -4.52 -6.53 7.37
N TRP A 92 -4.35 -6.02 8.57
CA TRP A 92 -3.14 -5.29 8.97
C TRP A 92 -1.94 -6.20 9.17
N ASP A 93 -2.11 -7.43 9.68
CA ASP A 93 -1.02 -8.40 9.86
C ASP A 93 -0.40 -8.79 8.51
N LEU A 94 -1.24 -9.01 7.49
CA LEU A 94 -0.76 -9.29 6.14
C LEU A 94 -0.17 -8.05 5.47
N MET A 95 -0.68 -6.86 5.80
CA MET A 95 -0.15 -5.61 5.26
C MET A 95 1.23 -5.28 5.82
N GLU A 96 1.45 -5.51 7.12
CA GLU A 96 2.75 -5.36 7.77
C GLU A 96 3.80 -6.28 7.13
N ARG A 97 3.48 -7.56 6.96
CA ARG A 97 4.37 -8.51 6.25
C ARG A 97 4.62 -8.11 4.80
N PHE A 98 3.62 -7.57 4.13
CA PHE A 98 3.79 -7.06 2.77
C PHE A 98 4.79 -5.90 2.74
N TRP A 99 4.68 -4.94 3.66
CA TRP A 99 5.63 -3.84 3.79
C TRP A 99 7.03 -4.31 4.18
N GLU A 100 7.14 -5.32 5.04
CA GLU A 100 8.42 -5.93 5.41
C GLU A 100 9.21 -6.37 4.16
N GLN A 101 8.62 -7.15 3.28
CA GLN A 101 9.29 -7.53 2.03
C GLN A 101 9.54 -6.35 1.09
N CYS A 102 8.62 -5.38 1.02
CA CYS A 102 8.83 -4.18 0.22
C CYS A 102 10.08 -3.42 0.65
N ILE A 103 10.24 -3.20 1.93
CA ILE A 103 11.34 -2.42 2.50
C ILE A 103 12.66 -3.19 2.42
N PHE A 104 12.69 -4.42 2.91
CA PHE A 104 13.94 -5.15 3.10
C PHE A 104 14.38 -5.93 1.85
N LYS A 105 13.47 -6.54 1.10
CA LYS A 105 13.80 -7.35 -0.08
C LYS A 105 13.91 -6.52 -1.35
N TYR A 106 12.90 -5.66 -1.61
CA TYR A 106 12.82 -4.92 -2.87
C TYR A 106 13.56 -3.59 -2.81
N LEU A 107 13.25 -2.73 -1.85
CA LEU A 107 13.94 -1.45 -1.70
C LEU A 107 15.33 -1.60 -1.09
N ARG A 108 15.54 -2.61 -0.27
CA ARG A 108 16.79 -2.82 0.49
C ARG A 108 17.19 -1.57 1.27
N ALA A 109 16.19 -0.94 1.89
CA ALA A 109 16.36 0.30 2.63
C ALA A 109 16.46 0.01 4.13
N GLU A 110 17.30 0.80 4.81
CA GLU A 110 17.34 0.85 6.28
C GLU A 110 16.24 1.81 6.74
N PRO A 111 15.13 1.33 7.33
CA PRO A 111 13.99 2.19 7.65
C PRO A 111 14.34 3.29 8.66
N GLU A 112 15.21 3.00 9.62
CA GLU A 112 15.66 3.93 10.67
C GLU A 112 16.39 5.17 10.11
N GLU A 113 16.97 5.08 8.93
CA GLU A 113 17.69 6.17 8.28
C GLU A 113 16.84 6.95 7.27
N ASN A 114 15.65 6.45 6.93
CA ASN A 114 14.85 6.97 5.84
C ASN A 114 13.52 7.58 6.28
N PHE A 115 13.08 8.60 5.54
CA PHE A 115 11.72 9.11 5.61
C PHE A 115 10.85 8.35 4.63
N PHE A 116 9.65 8.02 5.06
CA PHE A 116 8.68 7.30 4.22
C PHE A 116 7.52 8.21 3.81
N MET A 117 7.14 8.10 2.55
CA MET A 117 5.91 8.68 2.03
C MET A 117 4.98 7.58 1.57
N LEU A 118 3.82 7.49 2.20
CA LEU A 118 2.75 6.58 1.82
C LEU A 118 1.59 7.35 1.21
N THR A 119 0.80 6.67 0.39
CA THR A 119 -0.40 7.28 -0.19
C THR A 119 -1.65 6.60 0.35
N GLU A 120 -2.69 7.40 0.51
CA GLU A 120 -3.99 6.93 0.99
C GLU A 120 -5.12 7.31 0.02
N PRO A 121 -6.23 6.55 0.02
CA PRO A 121 -7.44 6.95 -0.68
C PRO A 121 -8.08 8.16 0.00
N PRO A 122 -8.90 8.96 -0.73
CA PRO A 122 -9.44 10.22 -0.21
C PRO A 122 -10.45 10.04 0.94
N LEU A 123 -11.04 8.86 1.10
CA LEU A 123 -12.00 8.52 2.16
C LEU A 123 -11.42 7.52 3.16
N ASN A 124 -10.11 7.54 3.37
CA ASN A 124 -9.48 6.66 4.35
C ASN A 124 -9.91 7.04 5.78
N PRO A 125 -10.43 6.10 6.59
CA PRO A 125 -10.77 6.36 7.97
C PRO A 125 -9.55 6.80 8.79
N PRO A 126 -9.72 7.71 9.79
CA PRO A 126 -8.63 8.14 10.67
C PRO A 126 -7.91 6.99 11.36
N GLU A 127 -8.64 5.97 11.79
CA GLU A 127 -8.12 4.77 12.46
C GLU A 127 -7.10 4.02 11.59
N ASN A 128 -7.29 4.05 10.27
CA ASN A 128 -6.35 3.43 9.34
C ASN A 128 -5.03 4.20 9.24
N ARG A 129 -5.07 5.54 9.42
CA ARG A 129 -3.83 6.34 9.49
C ARG A 129 -3.07 6.06 10.77
N GLU A 130 -3.79 5.92 11.87
CA GLU A 130 -3.21 5.57 13.17
C GLU A 130 -2.56 4.19 13.11
N ALA A 131 -3.25 3.18 12.60
CA ALA A 131 -2.69 1.84 12.41
C ALA A 131 -1.48 1.83 11.45
N THR A 132 -1.54 2.60 10.36
CA THR A 132 -0.39 2.77 9.45
C THR A 132 0.79 3.39 10.18
N ALA A 133 0.57 4.45 10.96
CA ALA A 133 1.63 5.11 11.70
C ALA A 133 2.20 4.20 12.79
N GLU A 134 1.36 3.50 13.54
CA GLU A 134 1.77 2.54 14.56
C GLU A 134 2.73 1.50 13.97
N ILE A 135 2.33 0.84 12.87
CA ILE A 135 3.18 -0.18 12.23
C ILE A 135 4.49 0.43 11.73
N MET A 136 4.43 1.57 11.06
CA MET A 136 5.62 2.17 10.47
C MET A 136 6.62 2.65 11.52
N PHE A 137 6.16 3.18 12.65
CA PHE A 137 7.05 3.63 13.74
C PHE A 137 7.43 2.51 14.71
N GLU A 138 6.48 1.64 15.11
CA GLU A 138 6.74 0.63 16.14
C GLU A 138 7.39 -0.64 15.57
N SER A 139 6.99 -1.08 14.37
CA SER A 139 7.54 -2.30 13.78
C SER A 139 8.78 -2.03 12.93
N PHE A 140 8.79 -0.94 12.15
CA PHE A 140 9.90 -0.62 11.24
C PHE A 140 10.83 0.47 11.75
N ASN A 141 10.48 1.18 12.86
CA ASN A 141 11.29 2.22 13.47
C ASN A 141 11.74 3.31 12.46
N ILE A 142 10.85 3.75 11.60
CA ILE A 142 11.15 4.72 10.55
C ILE A 142 11.50 6.09 11.14
N LYS A 143 12.30 6.87 10.42
CA LYS A 143 12.69 8.21 10.83
C LYS A 143 11.57 9.23 10.78
N GLY A 144 10.64 9.07 9.86
CA GLY A 144 9.47 9.92 9.73
C GLY A 144 8.53 9.47 8.63
N LEU A 145 7.25 9.82 8.76
CA LEU A 145 6.16 9.41 7.87
C LEU A 145 5.42 10.63 7.33
N TYR A 146 5.15 10.62 6.04
CA TYR A 146 4.19 11.51 5.40
C TYR A 146 3.12 10.69 4.67
N ILE A 147 1.86 10.90 4.99
CA ILE A 147 0.73 10.24 4.32
C ILE A 147 0.06 11.25 3.39
N ALA A 148 0.09 10.98 2.10
CA ALA A 148 -0.40 11.87 1.06
C ALA A 148 -1.68 11.35 0.41
N VAL A 149 -2.64 12.24 0.16
CA VAL A 149 -3.84 11.91 -0.61
C VAL A 149 -3.48 11.74 -2.08
N GLN A 150 -3.82 10.58 -2.66
CA GLN A 150 -3.47 10.20 -4.03
C GLN A 150 -3.91 11.22 -5.08
N ALA A 151 -5.11 11.80 -4.91
CA ALA A 151 -5.65 12.79 -5.84
C ALA A 151 -4.80 14.07 -5.93
N VAL A 152 -4.29 14.55 -4.81
CA VAL A 152 -3.43 15.75 -4.78
C VAL A 152 -2.12 15.48 -5.51
N LEU A 153 -1.54 14.30 -5.30
CA LEU A 153 -0.32 13.90 -6.01
C LEU A 153 -0.56 13.75 -7.51
N ALA A 154 -1.72 13.24 -7.93
CA ALA A 154 -2.08 13.11 -9.33
C ALA A 154 -2.20 14.49 -10.02
N LEU A 155 -2.76 15.50 -9.33
CA LEU A 155 -2.78 16.86 -9.83
C LEU A 155 -1.37 17.45 -9.93
N ALA A 156 -0.53 17.26 -8.91
CA ALA A 156 0.85 17.71 -8.93
C ALA A 156 1.63 17.08 -10.09
N ALA A 157 1.39 15.78 -10.36
CA ALA A 157 2.01 15.07 -11.49
C ALA A 157 1.53 15.56 -12.87
N SER A 158 0.38 16.24 -12.96
CA SER A 158 -0.14 16.80 -14.21
C SER A 158 0.52 18.11 -14.63
N TRP A 159 1.36 18.70 -13.79
CA TRP A 159 2.04 19.94 -14.10
C TRP A 159 3.04 19.76 -15.23
N THR A 160 2.77 20.41 -16.36
CA THR A 160 3.64 20.40 -17.54
C THR A 160 4.51 21.65 -17.65
N SER A 161 4.11 22.74 -16.98
CA SER A 161 4.82 24.02 -16.98
C SER A 161 5.90 24.08 -15.90
N ASN A 162 7.06 24.63 -16.26
CA ASN A 162 8.12 24.93 -15.30
C ASN A 162 7.87 26.24 -14.52
N LYS A 163 6.87 27.04 -14.91
CA LYS A 163 6.52 28.29 -14.23
C LYS A 163 5.67 27.97 -12.99
N VAL A 164 6.12 28.46 -11.83
CA VAL A 164 5.43 28.24 -10.56
C VAL A 164 4.03 28.86 -10.55
N THR A 165 3.84 30.00 -11.24
CA THR A 165 2.55 30.70 -11.35
C THR A 165 1.48 29.90 -12.08
N ASP A 166 1.86 28.98 -12.96
CA ASP A 166 0.93 28.15 -13.76
C ASP A 166 0.60 26.81 -13.06
N ARG A 167 1.23 26.55 -11.91
CA ARG A 167 1.04 25.32 -11.15
C ARG A 167 -0.11 25.51 -10.17
N THR A 168 -1.26 25.02 -10.54
CA THR A 168 -2.43 25.00 -9.67
C THR A 168 -2.67 23.59 -9.13
N LEU A 169 -3.10 23.49 -7.86
CA LEU A 169 -3.58 22.25 -7.28
C LEU A 169 -5.12 22.26 -7.20
N THR A 170 -5.74 22.81 -8.25
CA THR A 170 -7.19 22.88 -8.35
C THR A 170 -7.65 22.11 -9.58
N GLY A 171 -8.60 21.19 -9.38
CA GLY A 171 -9.14 20.35 -10.45
C GLY A 171 -9.96 19.20 -9.93
N THR A 172 -10.51 18.40 -10.84
CA THR A 172 -11.22 17.17 -10.49
C THR A 172 -10.41 15.98 -10.97
N VAL A 173 -10.09 15.08 -10.04
CA VAL A 173 -9.39 13.83 -10.32
C VAL A 173 -10.39 12.69 -10.41
N VAL A 174 -10.33 11.93 -11.51
CA VAL A 174 -11.06 10.66 -11.66
C VAL A 174 -10.03 9.55 -11.55
N ASP A 175 -10.05 8.85 -10.43
CA ASP A 175 -9.17 7.73 -10.14
C ASP A 175 -9.95 6.43 -10.19
N SER A 176 -9.70 5.64 -11.24
CA SER A 176 -10.32 4.32 -11.43
C SER A 176 -9.28 3.24 -11.25
N GLY A 177 -9.35 2.56 -10.11
CA GLY A 177 -8.45 1.47 -9.75
C GLY A 177 -8.95 0.09 -10.16
N ASP A 178 -8.64 -0.91 -9.35
CA ASP A 178 -9.12 -2.29 -9.53
C ASP A 178 -10.51 -2.51 -8.94
N GLY A 179 -10.78 -2.00 -7.75
CA GLY A 179 -12.00 -2.29 -6.98
C GLY A 179 -12.92 -1.08 -6.78
N VAL A 180 -12.50 0.14 -7.13
CA VAL A 180 -13.27 1.35 -6.90
C VAL A 180 -12.86 2.46 -7.84
N THR A 181 -13.82 3.31 -8.21
CA THR A 181 -13.60 4.56 -8.94
C THR A 181 -14.01 5.73 -8.04
N HIS A 182 -13.10 6.66 -7.83
CA HIS A 182 -13.34 7.89 -7.11
C HIS A 182 -13.35 9.09 -8.06
N VAL A 183 -14.29 10.02 -7.84
CA VAL A 183 -14.28 11.35 -8.44
C VAL A 183 -14.03 12.35 -7.32
N ILE A 184 -12.90 13.01 -7.35
CA ILE A 184 -12.34 13.77 -6.24
C ILE A 184 -12.10 15.21 -6.69
N PRO A 185 -12.94 16.17 -6.29
CA PRO A 185 -12.65 17.58 -6.49
C PRO A 185 -11.62 18.07 -5.48
N VAL A 186 -10.65 18.82 -5.97
CA VAL A 186 -9.56 19.41 -5.19
C VAL A 186 -9.51 20.91 -5.50
N ALA A 187 -9.40 21.73 -4.48
CA ALA A 187 -9.21 23.16 -4.59
C ALA A 187 -7.97 23.58 -3.79
N GLU A 188 -6.99 24.18 -4.47
CA GLU A 188 -5.74 24.66 -3.87
C GLU A 188 -5.02 23.61 -2.99
N GLY A 189 -5.07 22.34 -3.42
CA GLY A 189 -4.49 21.22 -2.68
C GLY A 189 -5.37 20.62 -1.59
N TYR A 190 -6.53 21.17 -1.34
CA TYR A 190 -7.48 20.65 -0.36
C TYR A 190 -8.59 19.85 -1.04
N VAL A 191 -8.75 18.61 -0.60
CA VAL A 191 -9.82 17.73 -1.08
C VAL A 191 -11.17 18.19 -0.52
N ILE A 192 -12.15 18.40 -1.39
CA ILE A 192 -13.52 18.76 -1.00
C ILE A 192 -14.27 17.47 -0.66
N GLY A 193 -14.12 17.00 0.60
CA GLY A 193 -14.59 15.69 1.05
C GLY A 193 -16.09 15.44 0.82
N SER A 194 -16.94 16.46 1.05
CA SER A 194 -18.39 16.37 0.86
C SER A 194 -18.83 16.14 -0.59
N ALA A 195 -17.98 16.49 -1.55
CA ALA A 195 -18.27 16.38 -2.98
C ALA A 195 -17.62 15.14 -3.65
N ILE A 196 -16.89 14.32 -2.88
CA ILE A 196 -16.31 13.06 -3.39
C ILE A 196 -17.45 12.12 -3.79
N LYS A 197 -17.30 11.52 -4.98
CA LYS A 197 -18.13 10.41 -5.43
C LYS A 197 -17.33 9.12 -5.38
N HIS A 198 -17.87 8.16 -4.66
CA HIS A 198 -17.34 6.81 -4.54
C HIS A 198 -18.22 5.86 -5.34
N ILE A 199 -17.65 5.21 -6.34
CA ILE A 199 -18.36 4.31 -7.25
C ILE A 199 -17.70 2.94 -7.11
N PRO A 200 -18.39 1.91 -6.55
CA PRO A 200 -17.84 0.59 -6.34
C PRO A 200 -17.81 -0.24 -7.66
N LEU A 201 -17.38 0.36 -8.75
CA LEU A 201 -17.17 -0.25 -10.05
C LEU A 201 -15.81 0.17 -10.57
N ALA A 202 -14.98 -0.80 -10.96
CA ALA A 202 -13.63 -0.53 -11.45
C ALA A 202 -13.09 -1.67 -12.33
N GLY A 203 -11.79 -1.76 -12.50
CA GLY A 203 -11.13 -2.66 -13.44
C GLY A 203 -11.50 -4.13 -13.26
N ARG A 204 -11.68 -4.59 -12.03
CA ARG A 204 -12.07 -5.99 -11.72
C ARG A 204 -13.47 -6.30 -12.24
N ASP A 205 -14.42 -5.40 -12.06
CA ASP A 205 -15.80 -5.59 -12.51
C ASP A 205 -15.88 -5.61 -14.02
N ILE A 206 -15.10 -4.75 -14.68
CA ILE A 206 -14.97 -4.75 -16.16
C ILE A 206 -14.39 -6.08 -16.63
N THR A 207 -13.40 -6.63 -15.96
CA THR A 207 -12.79 -7.91 -16.29
C THR A 207 -13.80 -9.05 -16.16
N TYR A 208 -14.58 -9.08 -15.09
CA TYR A 208 -15.64 -10.08 -14.91
C TYR A 208 -16.74 -9.94 -15.95
N PHE A 209 -17.13 -8.72 -16.28
CA PHE A 209 -18.12 -8.47 -17.32
C PHE A 209 -17.66 -8.98 -18.69
N VAL A 210 -16.42 -8.70 -19.08
CA VAL A 210 -15.84 -9.23 -20.32
C VAL A 210 -15.76 -10.77 -20.29
N GLN A 211 -15.39 -11.35 -19.16
CA GLN A 211 -15.38 -12.81 -19.00
C GLN A 211 -16.78 -13.41 -19.20
N GLN A 212 -17.81 -12.77 -18.66
CA GLN A 212 -19.18 -13.22 -18.85
C GLN A 212 -19.59 -13.16 -20.31
N LEU A 213 -19.35 -12.04 -21.00
CA LEU A 213 -19.63 -11.89 -22.42
C LEU A 213 -18.94 -12.94 -23.30
N LEU A 214 -17.73 -13.35 -22.95
CA LEU A 214 -17.00 -14.40 -23.67
C LEU A 214 -17.55 -15.81 -23.42
N ARG A 215 -18.19 -16.04 -22.26
CA ARG A 215 -18.83 -17.33 -21.95
C ARG A 215 -20.22 -17.49 -22.60
N GLU A 216 -20.89 -16.39 -22.89
CA GLU A 216 -22.21 -16.37 -23.53
C GLU A 216 -22.14 -16.52 -25.06
N ARG A 217 -20.95 -16.49 -25.63
CA ARG A 217 -20.67 -16.75 -27.05
C ARG A 217 -20.28 -18.20 -27.30
#